data_f7e9c794a394e22459bc3170de877b25
#
_entry.id   f7e9c794a394e22459bc3170de877b25
#
_cell.length_a   1.000
_cell.length_b   1.000
_cell.length_c   1.000
_cell.angle_alpha   90.00
_cell.angle_beta   90.00
_cell.angle_gamma   90.00
#
_symmetry.space_group_name_H-M   'P 1'
#
loop_
_entity.id
_entity.type
_entity.pdbx_description
1 polymer ?
#
loop_
_entity_poly.entity_id
_entity_poly.type
_entity_poly.pdbx_seq_one_letter_code
_entity_poly.pdbx_strand_id
1 'polypeptide(L)'
;MGGVNMMKKRFFYTLAGACLTAALLAGCAGANTPETIPDEHPVASLTDGSGGITSANAFARAIVPGATVELGEGTILLEPDSGDLQTGNSFCRWESVYEGYELVITNVSNVTIRGGGQGKTTLESNPRAATVLTFENCENVTLEGFTAGHVPGAEPCEGNVINLTNSSNVTMKDLGLFGCGAIGVRADNCAELTLEGCDIYECSAYGLSLDFVEGCQIKDCTLRDIGKDIGPEMMGSAVLNAWDGSDLTVTDTSFKDNKTYNLFTLSQSATITRCSFENNHMENTAFDVYTANDCSQVVLDGCTGQGNRGWNWLQKDEFSIISDAATGKELTEEDMVKAFGQLRQETTVSTAEQETVTVTTVDEFLAALGSNREIIIDAPMLDLSTATGYKNMTGGENYDWSDPFDGPQLNIRNLDNLTIRGKDGKGANVISAVPRYAQVLCFEGCTNLTVKDLTLGHTKEPGSCAGGVLDLQRCTNVTVENTGLFGCGTIGIQGYQCVNMALTGNEIYECSYGGISLNQCQKVDMTSNTFRDLGEEYGGYIYYVSGCTDLTFDGNHISGEDYLEYTK
;
A
#
# COMPACT_ATOMS: atom_id res chain seq x y z
N MET A 1 -44.46 -18.85 2.13
CA MET A 1 -43.73 -20.07 1.70
C MET A 1 -42.83 -19.70 0.54
N GLY A 2 -41.55 -19.94 0.64
CA GLY A 2 -40.59 -19.74 -0.43
C GLY A 2 -39.65 -18.55 -0.22
N GLY A 3 -38.71 -18.68 0.73
CA GLY A 3 -37.59 -17.76 0.87
C GLY A 3 -36.56 -18.02 -0.25
N VAL A 4 -36.21 -16.98 -0.98
CA VAL A 4 -35.08 -17.01 -1.92
C VAL A 4 -33.89 -16.38 -1.22
N ASN A 5 -32.93 -17.23 -0.85
CA ASN A 5 -31.59 -16.84 -0.40
C ASN A 5 -30.85 -16.18 -1.56
N MET A 6 -30.69 -14.85 -1.54
CA MET A 6 -29.75 -14.16 -2.41
C MET A 6 -28.38 -14.17 -1.75
N MET A 7 -27.50 -15.06 -2.22
CA MET A 7 -26.07 -14.97 -1.97
C MET A 7 -25.53 -13.66 -2.59
N LYS A 8 -25.15 -12.71 -1.76
CA LYS A 8 -24.42 -11.52 -2.19
C LYS A 8 -23.00 -11.94 -2.59
N LYS A 9 -22.72 -11.98 -3.88
CA LYS A 9 -21.33 -12.07 -4.38
C LYS A 9 -20.68 -10.71 -4.20
N ARG A 10 -19.80 -10.59 -3.21
CA ARG A 10 -18.84 -9.48 -3.14
C ARG A 10 -17.74 -9.74 -4.17
N PHE A 11 -17.56 -8.83 -5.10
CA PHE A 11 -16.37 -8.81 -5.97
C PHE A 11 -15.22 -8.23 -5.16
N PHE A 12 -14.28 -9.07 -4.76
CA PHE A 12 -12.98 -8.67 -4.28
C PHE A 12 -12.05 -8.50 -5.48
N TYR A 13 -11.51 -7.30 -5.64
CA TYR A 13 -10.33 -7.11 -6.47
C TYR A 13 -9.10 -7.44 -5.62
N THR A 14 -8.70 -8.69 -5.62
CA THR A 14 -7.36 -9.11 -5.22
C THR A 14 -6.53 -9.21 -6.49
N LEU A 15 -5.64 -8.28 -6.74
CA LEU A 15 -4.52 -8.51 -7.64
C LEU A 15 -3.51 -9.37 -6.88
N ALA A 16 -3.77 -10.67 -6.82
CA ALA A 16 -2.76 -11.64 -6.47
C ALA A 16 -1.97 -11.96 -7.74
N GLY A 17 -0.67 -11.71 -7.72
CA GLY A 17 0.23 -12.25 -8.71
C GLY A 17 0.13 -13.77 -8.73
N ALA A 18 -0.61 -14.30 -9.71
CA ALA A 18 -0.75 -15.72 -9.90
C ALA A 18 0.49 -16.25 -10.61
N CYS A 19 1.42 -16.83 -9.86
CA CYS A 19 2.32 -17.84 -10.41
C CYS A 19 1.53 -19.14 -10.61
N LEU A 20 1.28 -19.47 -11.88
CA LEU A 20 0.74 -20.77 -12.30
C LEU A 20 1.80 -21.85 -12.04
N THR A 21 1.54 -22.73 -11.08
CA THR A 21 2.15 -24.08 -11.07
C THR A 21 1.05 -25.10 -11.08
N ALA A 22 0.81 -25.68 -12.27
CA ALA A 22 0.00 -26.88 -12.42
C ALA A 22 0.87 -28.09 -12.07
N ALA A 23 0.64 -28.72 -10.91
CA ALA A 23 1.21 -30.02 -10.58
C ALA A 23 0.14 -31.10 -10.72
N LEU A 24 0.41 -32.05 -11.59
CA LEU A 24 -0.35 -33.29 -11.77
C LEU A 24 -0.25 -34.18 -10.52
N LEU A 25 -1.39 -34.49 -9.93
CA LEU A 25 -1.53 -35.58 -8.96
C LEU A 25 -1.65 -36.91 -9.70
N ALA A 26 -0.64 -37.76 -9.55
CA ALA A 26 -0.79 -39.21 -9.75
C ALA A 26 -0.24 -39.92 -8.50
N GLY A 27 -1.14 -40.64 -7.82
CA GLY A 27 -0.86 -41.28 -6.56
C GLY A 27 0.00 -42.52 -6.69
N CYS A 28 0.65 -42.88 -5.58
CA CYS A 28 0.92 -44.25 -5.15
C CYS A 28 1.08 -44.30 -3.63
N ALA A 29 0.19 -44.98 -2.98
CA ALA A 29 0.29 -45.32 -1.57
C ALA A 29 1.40 -46.33 -1.35
N GLY A 30 2.36 -45.98 -0.49
CA GLY A 30 3.34 -46.92 0.07
C GLY A 30 3.63 -46.48 1.49
N ALA A 31 3.11 -47.23 2.46
CA ALA A 31 3.42 -47.04 3.86
C ALA A 31 4.88 -47.39 4.14
N ASN A 32 5.69 -46.40 4.53
CA ASN A 32 6.97 -46.60 5.17
C ASN A 32 6.90 -46.08 6.61
N THR A 33 7.15 -46.94 7.55
CA THR A 33 7.40 -46.66 8.97
C THR A 33 8.60 -45.71 9.09
N PRO A 34 8.58 -44.72 10.00
CA PRO A 34 9.74 -43.89 10.21
C PRO A 34 10.88 -44.67 10.85
N GLU A 35 12.01 -44.78 10.17
CA GLU A 35 13.26 -45.19 10.78
C GLU A 35 13.72 -44.09 11.75
N THR A 36 13.90 -44.47 13.01
CA THR A 36 14.54 -43.65 14.03
C THR A 36 16.00 -43.44 13.65
N ILE A 37 16.34 -42.21 13.26
CA ILE A 37 17.73 -41.76 13.04
C ILE A 37 18.41 -41.66 14.41
N PRO A 38 19.61 -42.25 14.62
CA PRO A 38 20.30 -42.14 15.90
C PRO A 38 20.77 -40.70 16.15
N ASP A 39 20.43 -40.18 17.33
CA ASP A 39 21.00 -38.94 17.90
C ASP A 39 22.48 -39.18 18.21
N GLU A 40 23.36 -38.82 17.33
CA GLU A 40 24.75 -38.40 17.57
C GLU A 40 25.47 -38.23 16.22
N HIS A 41 25.38 -37.01 15.64
CA HIS A 41 26.34 -36.59 14.63
C HIS A 41 27.27 -35.52 15.20
N PRO A 42 28.58 -35.62 14.98
CA PRO A 42 29.52 -34.65 15.51
C PRO A 42 29.29 -33.28 14.84
N VAL A 43 29.23 -32.25 15.67
CA VAL A 43 29.24 -30.85 15.24
C VAL A 43 30.45 -30.62 14.35
N ALA A 44 30.27 -30.64 13.03
CA ALA A 44 31.32 -30.27 12.11
C ALA A 44 31.34 -28.74 12.00
N SER A 45 32.17 -28.10 12.78
CA SER A 45 32.58 -26.70 12.53
C SER A 45 33.46 -26.72 11.26
N LEU A 46 32.84 -26.47 10.11
CA LEU A 46 33.57 -26.31 8.86
C LEU A 46 34.10 -24.87 8.76
N THR A 47 35.18 -24.59 9.49
CA THR A 47 35.95 -23.39 9.23
C THR A 47 37.05 -23.72 8.22
N ASP A 48 37.20 -22.89 7.20
CA ASP A 48 38.30 -23.01 6.21
C ASP A 48 39.66 -22.63 6.78
N GLY A 49 39.78 -22.44 8.08
CA GLY A 49 40.98 -22.00 8.79
C GLY A 49 41.22 -20.50 8.80
N SER A 50 40.30 -19.70 8.23
CA SER A 50 40.45 -18.24 8.08
C SER A 50 39.41 -17.43 8.86
N GLY A 51 38.68 -18.01 9.81
CA GLY A 51 37.74 -17.25 10.64
C GLY A 51 36.28 -17.23 10.20
N GLY A 52 35.85 -18.21 9.37
CA GLY A 52 34.46 -18.41 8.93
C GLY A 52 34.30 -18.55 7.42
N ILE A 53 33.08 -18.92 6.99
CA ILE A 53 32.74 -19.13 5.58
C ILE A 53 32.60 -17.77 4.86
N THR A 54 33.23 -17.63 3.68
CA THR A 54 33.29 -16.39 2.90
C THR A 54 32.84 -16.54 1.44
N SER A 55 32.35 -17.73 1.01
CA SER A 55 31.81 -17.94 -0.34
C SER A 55 30.47 -18.66 -0.33
N ALA A 56 29.66 -18.40 -1.36
CA ALA A 56 28.30 -18.95 -1.50
C ALA A 56 28.28 -20.48 -1.61
N ASN A 57 29.20 -21.09 -2.39
CA ASN A 57 29.25 -22.55 -2.52
C ASN A 57 29.77 -23.22 -1.23
N ALA A 58 30.69 -22.59 -0.49
CA ALA A 58 31.10 -23.09 0.81
C ALA A 58 29.94 -23.01 1.83
N PHE A 59 29.19 -21.92 1.80
CA PHE A 59 27.98 -21.73 2.61
C PHE A 59 26.95 -22.83 2.31
N ALA A 60 26.58 -23.01 1.05
CA ALA A 60 25.63 -24.05 0.67
C ALA A 60 26.07 -25.47 1.11
N ARG A 61 27.38 -25.80 0.96
CA ARG A 61 27.93 -27.11 1.38
C ARG A 61 27.89 -27.33 2.89
N ALA A 62 27.99 -26.27 3.66
CA ALA A 62 28.03 -26.35 5.13
C ALA A 62 26.63 -26.60 5.76
N ILE A 63 25.56 -26.35 5.01
CA ILE A 63 24.20 -26.52 5.51
C ILE A 63 23.80 -28.00 5.42
N VAL A 64 23.87 -28.65 6.57
CA VAL A 64 23.46 -30.04 6.76
C VAL A 64 22.75 -30.16 8.13
N PRO A 65 21.90 -31.18 8.36
CA PRO A 65 21.23 -31.34 9.65
C PRO A 65 22.19 -31.35 10.84
N GLY A 66 21.86 -30.58 11.88
CA GLY A 66 22.67 -30.46 13.10
C GLY A 66 23.88 -29.51 12.98
N ALA A 67 24.08 -28.85 11.85
CA ALA A 67 25.24 -27.99 11.65
C ALA A 67 25.12 -26.63 12.34
N THR A 68 26.27 -26.13 12.83
CA THR A 68 26.47 -24.69 13.12
C THR A 68 27.37 -24.12 12.02
N VAL A 69 26.84 -23.21 11.24
CA VAL A 69 27.50 -22.57 10.09
C VAL A 69 27.98 -21.20 10.52
N GLU A 70 29.29 -21.06 10.76
CA GLU A 70 29.92 -19.79 11.12
C GLU A 70 30.29 -19.02 9.85
N LEU A 71 29.69 -17.84 9.64
CA LEU A 71 29.98 -16.97 8.52
C LEU A 71 31.17 -16.04 8.84
N GLY A 72 32.05 -15.82 7.88
CA GLY A 72 33.14 -14.89 7.99
C GLY A 72 32.69 -13.42 7.95
N GLU A 73 33.59 -12.51 8.37
CA GLU A 73 33.35 -11.08 8.20
C GLU A 73 33.46 -10.66 6.73
N GLY A 74 32.67 -9.66 6.34
CA GLY A 74 32.58 -9.12 4.98
C GLY A 74 31.31 -9.54 4.27
N THR A 75 31.24 -9.33 2.96
CA THR A 75 30.08 -9.63 2.12
C THR A 75 30.25 -10.97 1.42
N ILE A 76 29.25 -11.83 1.55
CA ILE A 76 29.12 -13.07 0.80
C ILE A 76 28.01 -12.85 -0.23
N LEU A 77 28.38 -12.76 -1.51
CA LEU A 77 27.42 -12.68 -2.60
C LEU A 77 26.87 -14.08 -2.88
N LEU A 78 25.55 -14.25 -2.75
CA LEU A 78 24.86 -15.52 -2.94
C LEU A 78 24.60 -15.78 -4.42
N GLU A 79 25.67 -16.15 -5.10
CA GLU A 79 25.67 -16.57 -6.50
C GLU A 79 26.48 -17.87 -6.66
N PRO A 80 26.11 -18.78 -7.57
CA PRO A 80 26.86 -20.00 -7.80
C PRO A 80 28.23 -19.67 -8.43
N ASP A 81 29.31 -20.25 -7.89
CA ASP A 81 30.67 -20.02 -8.37
C ASP A 81 30.81 -20.42 -9.84
N SER A 82 31.10 -19.46 -10.73
CA SER A 82 31.38 -19.68 -12.15
C SER A 82 30.35 -20.56 -12.90
N GLY A 83 29.07 -20.52 -12.47
CA GLY A 83 28.01 -21.34 -13.04
C GLY A 83 27.98 -22.80 -12.54
N ASP A 84 28.76 -23.14 -11.51
CA ASP A 84 28.65 -24.43 -10.84
C ASP A 84 27.44 -24.49 -9.91
N LEU A 85 26.36 -25.09 -10.38
CA LEU A 85 25.11 -25.27 -9.65
C LEU A 85 25.15 -26.40 -8.62
N GLN A 86 26.29 -27.05 -8.40
CA GLN A 86 26.42 -28.14 -7.45
C GLN A 86 26.63 -27.61 -6.04
N THR A 87 25.63 -27.75 -5.17
CA THR A 87 25.73 -27.35 -3.77
C THR A 87 26.51 -28.35 -2.91
N GLY A 88 26.78 -29.54 -3.43
CA GLY A 88 27.54 -30.60 -2.72
C GLY A 88 26.75 -31.39 -1.67
N ASN A 89 25.46 -31.08 -1.45
CA ASN A 89 24.57 -31.83 -0.60
C ASN A 89 23.12 -31.78 -1.14
N SER A 90 22.21 -32.53 -0.53
CA SER A 90 20.80 -32.61 -0.93
C SER A 90 19.90 -31.58 -0.22
N PHE A 91 20.44 -30.78 0.69
CA PHE A 91 19.69 -29.81 1.50
C PHE A 91 19.69 -28.41 0.90
N CYS A 92 20.52 -28.17 -0.11
CA CYS A 92 20.59 -26.91 -0.82
C CYS A 92 20.53 -27.12 -2.32
N ARG A 93 19.88 -26.18 -3.02
CA ARG A 93 19.89 -26.13 -4.48
C ARG A 93 19.94 -24.67 -4.96
N TRP A 94 20.56 -24.46 -6.11
CA TRP A 94 20.43 -23.22 -6.84
C TRP A 94 19.20 -23.31 -7.74
N GLU A 95 18.27 -22.38 -7.59
CA GLU A 95 17.07 -22.28 -8.41
C GLU A 95 17.18 -21.11 -9.37
N SER A 96 16.80 -21.32 -10.63
CA SER A 96 16.87 -20.25 -11.64
C SER A 96 15.68 -19.31 -11.48
N VAL A 97 15.99 -18.04 -11.34
CA VAL A 97 15.02 -16.93 -11.34
C VAL A 97 15.32 -15.98 -12.50
N TYR A 98 14.48 -14.96 -12.67
CA TYR A 98 14.78 -13.91 -13.62
C TYR A 98 16.08 -13.21 -13.20
N GLU A 99 17.02 -13.03 -14.12
CA GLU A 99 18.36 -12.43 -13.95
C GLU A 99 19.41 -13.25 -13.17
N GLY A 100 19.12 -14.48 -12.74
CA GLY A 100 20.15 -15.28 -12.06
C GLY A 100 19.64 -16.49 -11.29
N TYR A 101 20.15 -16.65 -10.09
CA TYR A 101 19.85 -17.80 -9.23
C TYR A 101 19.58 -17.36 -7.80
N GLU A 102 18.76 -18.13 -7.08
CA GLU A 102 18.58 -18.03 -5.64
C GLU A 102 19.00 -19.33 -4.94
N LEU A 103 19.42 -19.22 -3.69
CA LEU A 103 19.76 -20.38 -2.87
C LEU A 103 18.55 -20.84 -2.07
N VAL A 104 18.05 -22.02 -2.38
CA VAL A 104 16.96 -22.67 -1.64
C VAL A 104 17.53 -23.73 -0.71
N ILE A 105 17.20 -23.61 0.57
CA ILE A 105 17.54 -24.55 1.65
C ILE A 105 16.29 -25.35 1.94
N THR A 106 16.38 -26.67 1.90
CA THR A 106 15.20 -27.52 1.99
C THR A 106 15.41 -28.76 2.86
N ASN A 107 14.37 -29.17 3.58
CA ASN A 107 14.33 -30.40 4.37
C ASN A 107 15.50 -30.53 5.38
N VAL A 108 15.95 -29.42 5.95
CA VAL A 108 17.03 -29.41 6.93
C VAL A 108 16.48 -29.14 8.33
N SER A 109 17.09 -29.76 9.33
CA SER A 109 16.71 -29.57 10.73
C SER A 109 17.90 -29.31 11.65
N ASN A 110 17.65 -28.60 12.75
CA ASN A 110 18.64 -28.29 13.79
C ASN A 110 19.87 -27.55 13.22
N VAL A 111 19.64 -26.51 12.42
CA VAL A 111 20.74 -25.72 11.81
C VAL A 111 20.82 -24.34 12.44
N THR A 112 22.03 -23.94 12.78
CA THR A 112 22.34 -22.55 13.18
C THR A 112 23.23 -21.90 12.14
N ILE A 113 22.83 -20.75 11.61
CA ILE A 113 23.63 -19.90 10.72
C ILE A 113 23.98 -18.63 11.50
N ARG A 114 25.27 -18.40 11.75
CA ARG A 114 25.75 -17.32 12.60
C ARG A 114 26.76 -16.46 11.89
N GLY A 115 26.57 -15.13 11.96
CA GLY A 115 27.56 -14.13 11.51
C GLY A 115 28.32 -13.48 12.65
N GLY A 116 29.24 -12.60 12.32
CA GLY A 116 30.03 -11.83 13.27
C GLY A 116 29.32 -10.61 13.89
N GLY A 117 28.07 -10.37 13.51
CA GLY A 117 27.22 -9.25 13.90
C GLY A 117 26.67 -8.47 12.69
N GLN A 118 25.60 -7.71 12.93
CA GLN A 118 25.03 -6.81 11.92
C GLN A 118 26.11 -5.85 11.39
N GLY A 119 26.17 -5.68 10.06
CA GLY A 119 27.15 -4.83 9.39
C GLY A 119 28.58 -5.36 9.36
N LYS A 120 28.89 -6.49 10.04
CA LYS A 120 30.18 -7.16 9.93
C LYS A 120 30.14 -8.32 8.95
N THR A 121 29.08 -9.11 8.99
CA THR A 121 28.80 -10.18 8.03
C THR A 121 27.57 -9.82 7.24
N THR A 122 27.64 -9.85 5.93
CA THR A 122 26.52 -9.54 5.04
C THR A 122 26.35 -10.64 4.01
N LEU A 123 25.11 -11.12 3.87
CA LEU A 123 24.68 -11.99 2.76
C LEU A 123 23.94 -11.12 1.75
N GLU A 124 24.41 -11.06 0.53
CA GLU A 124 23.79 -10.28 -0.53
C GLU A 124 23.36 -11.14 -1.72
N SER A 125 22.23 -10.80 -2.32
CA SER A 125 21.78 -11.34 -3.62
C SER A 125 21.78 -10.25 -4.67
N ASN A 126 22.27 -10.57 -5.86
CA ASN A 126 22.34 -9.64 -6.98
C ASN A 126 21.07 -9.67 -7.86
N PRO A 127 20.52 -10.86 -8.24
CA PRO A 127 19.29 -10.91 -9.01
C PRO A 127 18.11 -10.31 -8.22
N ARG A 128 17.39 -9.38 -8.81
CA ARG A 128 16.29 -8.66 -8.15
C ARG A 128 15.03 -9.52 -7.92
N ALA A 129 14.86 -10.57 -8.72
CA ALA A 129 13.77 -11.53 -8.57
C ALA A 129 14.11 -12.66 -7.60
N ALA A 130 15.37 -12.78 -7.15
CA ALA A 130 15.78 -13.80 -6.20
C ALA A 130 15.40 -13.42 -4.78
N THR A 131 15.02 -14.41 -3.98
CA THR A 131 15.03 -14.29 -2.52
C THR A 131 16.47 -14.48 -2.01
N VAL A 132 16.88 -13.69 -1.02
CA VAL A 132 18.25 -13.80 -0.48
C VAL A 132 18.46 -15.15 0.17
N LEU A 133 17.53 -15.58 1.06
CA LEU A 133 17.53 -16.91 1.67
C LEU A 133 16.12 -17.50 1.68
N THR A 134 15.95 -18.64 1.05
CA THR A 134 14.70 -19.42 1.05
C THR A 134 14.86 -20.70 1.87
N PHE A 135 13.93 -20.95 2.79
CA PHE A 135 13.84 -22.17 3.60
C PHE A 135 12.52 -22.88 3.32
N GLU A 136 12.57 -24.14 2.90
CA GLU A 136 11.40 -24.97 2.62
C GLU A 136 11.41 -26.23 3.46
N ASN A 137 10.31 -26.53 4.16
CA ASN A 137 10.17 -27.74 4.99
C ASN A 137 11.33 -27.89 5.99
N CYS A 138 11.74 -26.81 6.64
CA CYS A 138 12.83 -26.79 7.60
C CYS A 138 12.29 -26.74 9.05
N GLU A 139 13.07 -27.28 9.99
CA GLU A 139 12.69 -27.34 11.40
C GLU A 139 13.88 -26.97 12.30
N ASN A 140 13.61 -26.23 13.40
CA ASN A 140 14.62 -25.83 14.36
C ASN A 140 15.80 -25.08 13.70
N VAL A 141 15.51 -24.01 12.97
CA VAL A 141 16.51 -23.17 12.30
C VAL A 141 16.77 -21.90 13.11
N THR A 142 18.03 -21.59 13.35
CA THR A 142 18.44 -20.35 13.98
C THR A 142 19.31 -19.52 13.03
N LEU A 143 18.90 -18.29 12.79
CA LEU A 143 19.64 -17.28 12.02
C LEU A 143 20.06 -16.18 13.00
N GLU A 144 21.35 -15.90 13.15
CA GLU A 144 21.77 -14.91 14.14
C GLU A 144 22.97 -14.07 13.71
N GLY A 145 22.94 -12.79 14.01
CA GLY A 145 24.09 -11.90 14.00
C GLY A 145 24.69 -11.61 12.61
N PHE A 146 23.87 -11.45 11.58
CA PHE A 146 24.33 -11.01 10.25
C PHE A 146 23.32 -10.06 9.60
N THR A 147 23.76 -9.44 8.51
CA THR A 147 22.92 -8.63 7.64
C THR A 147 22.58 -9.42 6.38
N ALA A 148 21.37 -9.32 5.86
CA ALA A 148 20.97 -9.92 4.59
C ALA A 148 20.14 -8.93 3.75
N GLY A 149 20.37 -8.90 2.43
CA GLY A 149 19.65 -8.00 1.54
C GLY A 149 20.06 -8.13 0.09
N HIS A 150 19.48 -7.29 -0.76
CA HIS A 150 19.86 -7.21 -2.16
C HIS A 150 20.95 -6.16 -2.37
N VAL A 151 21.79 -6.39 -3.36
CA VAL A 151 22.76 -5.38 -3.80
C VAL A 151 22.01 -4.11 -4.21
N PRO A 152 22.33 -2.93 -3.63
CA PRO A 152 21.65 -1.69 -3.95
C PRO A 152 21.63 -1.38 -5.45
N GLY A 153 20.47 -1.06 -5.99
CA GLY A 153 20.26 -0.77 -7.40
C GLY A 153 19.17 0.28 -7.62
N ALA A 154 19.01 0.72 -8.88
CA ALA A 154 18.11 1.83 -9.23
C ALA A 154 16.64 1.46 -9.34
N GLU A 155 16.29 0.18 -9.37
CA GLU A 155 14.91 -0.29 -9.54
C GLU A 155 14.51 -1.20 -8.39
N PRO A 156 13.21 -1.26 -8.01
CA PRO A 156 12.74 -2.12 -6.93
C PRO A 156 12.97 -3.60 -7.23
N CYS A 157 13.19 -4.40 -6.19
CA CYS A 157 13.31 -5.84 -6.27
C CYS A 157 11.95 -6.51 -6.11
N GLU A 158 11.76 -7.65 -6.79
CA GLU A 158 10.57 -8.50 -6.66
C GLU A 158 10.77 -9.64 -5.66
N GLY A 159 12.02 -10.04 -5.42
CA GLY A 159 12.38 -11.08 -4.44
C GLY A 159 12.27 -10.60 -2.99
N ASN A 160 12.21 -11.55 -2.06
CA ASN A 160 12.18 -11.27 -0.63
C ASN A 160 13.59 -11.31 0.00
N VAL A 161 13.74 -10.84 1.24
CA VAL A 161 15.00 -11.04 1.95
C VAL A 161 15.04 -12.45 2.57
N ILE A 162 14.09 -12.79 3.42
CA ILE A 162 13.92 -14.15 3.95
C ILE A 162 12.57 -14.69 3.53
N ASN A 163 12.54 -15.91 3.01
CA ASN A 163 11.32 -16.65 2.70
C ASN A 163 11.29 -17.98 3.44
N LEU A 164 10.21 -18.23 4.17
CA LEU A 164 9.95 -19.47 4.90
C LEU A 164 8.69 -20.11 4.37
N THR A 165 8.75 -21.39 4.01
CA THR A 165 7.57 -22.15 3.58
C THR A 165 7.52 -23.49 4.29
N ASN A 166 6.37 -23.84 4.84
CA ASN A 166 6.14 -25.11 5.56
C ASN A 166 7.23 -25.41 6.61
N SER A 167 7.69 -24.41 7.33
CA SER A 167 8.81 -24.52 8.27
C SER A 167 8.36 -24.24 9.70
N SER A 168 9.05 -24.82 10.68
CA SER A 168 8.67 -24.67 12.08
C SER A 168 9.87 -24.41 13.00
N ASN A 169 9.58 -23.75 14.14
CA ASN A 169 10.58 -23.39 15.15
C ASN A 169 11.80 -22.66 14.54
N VAL A 170 11.50 -21.55 13.86
CA VAL A 170 12.53 -20.72 13.23
C VAL A 170 12.78 -19.49 14.09
N THR A 171 14.04 -19.29 14.49
CA THR A 171 14.47 -18.13 15.27
C THR A 171 15.39 -17.24 14.44
N MET A 172 15.05 -15.97 14.35
CA MET A 172 15.86 -14.89 13.77
C MET A 172 16.28 -13.94 14.88
N LYS A 173 17.58 -13.80 15.10
CA LYS A 173 18.10 -13.02 16.19
C LYS A 173 19.19 -12.05 15.74
N ASP A 174 19.06 -10.80 16.17
CA ASP A 174 20.05 -9.75 15.88
C ASP A 174 20.41 -9.66 14.39
N LEU A 175 19.40 -9.75 13.50
CA LEU A 175 19.56 -9.64 12.05
C LEU A 175 19.28 -8.22 11.54
N GLY A 176 20.04 -7.77 10.54
CA GLY A 176 19.70 -6.64 9.70
C GLY A 176 19.12 -7.17 8.36
N LEU A 177 17.86 -6.90 8.08
CA LEU A 177 17.21 -7.35 6.84
C LEU A 177 16.85 -6.13 5.99
N PHE A 178 17.48 -5.98 4.83
CA PHE A 178 17.43 -4.70 4.13
C PHE A 178 17.23 -4.79 2.61
N GLY A 179 16.88 -3.63 2.10
CA GLY A 179 17.10 -3.17 0.72
C GLY A 179 16.25 -3.83 -0.32
N CYS A 180 15.80 -3.05 -1.23
CA CYS A 180 14.89 -3.22 -2.36
C CYS A 180 14.12 -4.56 -2.50
N GLY A 181 14.23 -5.51 -1.56
CA GLY A 181 13.37 -6.71 -1.52
C GLY A 181 11.91 -6.33 -1.31
N ALA A 182 11.00 -7.05 -1.94
CA ALA A 182 9.59 -6.77 -1.79
C ALA A 182 9.14 -6.91 -0.33
N ILE A 183 9.64 -7.94 0.35
CA ILE A 183 9.28 -8.30 1.72
C ILE A 183 10.53 -8.62 2.54
N GLY A 184 10.64 -8.07 3.73
CA GLY A 184 11.75 -8.38 4.64
C GLY A 184 11.72 -9.84 5.10
N VAL A 185 10.62 -10.30 5.70
CA VAL A 185 10.40 -11.71 6.01
C VAL A 185 9.02 -12.13 5.50
N ARG A 186 8.98 -13.11 4.63
CA ARG A 186 7.77 -13.82 4.24
C ARG A 186 7.74 -15.20 4.90
N ALA A 187 6.64 -15.53 5.54
CA ALA A 187 6.39 -16.85 6.08
C ALA A 187 5.02 -17.36 5.62
N ASP A 188 4.98 -18.56 5.06
CA ASP A 188 3.77 -19.20 4.56
C ASP A 188 3.65 -20.61 5.13
N ASN A 189 2.52 -20.90 5.78
CA ASN A 189 2.24 -22.18 6.42
C ASN A 189 3.36 -22.61 7.41
N CYS A 190 3.72 -21.72 8.33
CA CYS A 190 4.80 -21.91 9.30
C CYS A 190 4.25 -21.96 10.74
N ALA A 191 5.07 -22.49 11.66
CA ALA A 191 4.75 -22.51 13.08
C ALA A 191 5.94 -22.09 13.94
N GLU A 192 5.67 -21.48 15.11
CA GLU A 192 6.68 -21.11 16.11
C GLU A 192 7.83 -20.26 15.53
N LEU A 193 7.47 -19.11 14.94
CA LEU A 193 8.41 -18.14 14.41
C LEU A 193 8.80 -17.13 15.50
N THR A 194 10.09 -16.88 15.70
CA THR A 194 10.60 -15.89 16.64
C THR A 194 11.54 -14.91 15.93
N LEU A 195 11.28 -13.60 16.07
CA LEU A 195 12.17 -12.52 15.68
C LEU A 195 12.57 -11.75 16.94
N GLU A 196 13.85 -11.67 17.25
CA GLU A 196 14.38 -10.95 18.42
C GLU A 196 15.53 -10.03 18.01
N GLY A 197 15.46 -8.74 18.35
CA GLY A 197 16.52 -7.77 18.09
C GLY A 197 16.81 -7.49 16.62
N CYS A 198 15.86 -7.76 15.72
CA CYS A 198 16.04 -7.57 14.28
C CYS A 198 15.74 -6.12 13.84
N ASP A 199 16.54 -5.62 12.88
CA ASP A 199 16.30 -4.37 12.16
C ASP A 199 15.88 -4.69 10.72
N ILE A 200 14.61 -4.42 10.37
CA ILE A 200 14.02 -4.70 9.05
C ILE A 200 13.73 -3.37 8.38
N TYR A 201 14.37 -3.10 7.23
CA TYR A 201 14.33 -1.76 6.66
C TYR A 201 14.46 -1.73 5.13
N GLU A 202 13.94 -0.64 4.57
CA GLU A 202 14.02 -0.35 3.12
C GLU A 202 13.39 -1.44 2.22
N CYS A 203 12.42 -2.22 2.75
CA CYS A 203 11.65 -3.16 1.96
C CYS A 203 10.53 -2.44 1.20
N SER A 204 10.29 -2.85 -0.05
CA SER A 204 9.41 -2.10 -0.97
C SER A 204 7.93 -2.17 -0.60
N ALA A 205 7.44 -3.33 -0.14
CA ALA A 205 6.01 -3.55 0.08
C ALA A 205 5.66 -3.88 1.54
N TYR A 206 6.39 -4.83 2.15
CA TYR A 206 6.11 -5.29 3.51
C TYR A 206 7.40 -5.46 4.31
N GLY A 207 7.36 -5.09 5.59
CA GLY A 207 8.37 -5.53 6.54
C GLY A 207 8.24 -7.03 6.82
N LEU A 208 7.04 -7.45 7.22
CA LEU A 208 6.68 -8.83 7.47
C LEU A 208 5.38 -9.21 6.76
N SER A 209 5.35 -10.38 6.11
CA SER A 209 4.13 -11.02 5.59
C SER A 209 4.04 -12.43 6.12
N LEU A 210 3.02 -12.68 6.94
CA LEU A 210 2.80 -13.91 7.69
C LEU A 210 1.47 -14.52 7.25
N ASP A 211 1.51 -15.54 6.39
CA ASP A 211 0.33 -16.20 5.86
C ASP A 211 0.22 -17.60 6.48
N PHE A 212 -0.87 -17.91 7.18
CA PHE A 212 -1.07 -19.19 7.89
C PHE A 212 0.07 -19.52 8.88
N VAL A 213 0.50 -18.53 9.68
CA VAL A 213 1.56 -18.73 10.68
C VAL A 213 0.95 -18.92 12.07
N GLU A 214 1.26 -20.05 12.70
CA GLU A 214 0.83 -20.37 14.07
C GLU A 214 1.95 -20.07 15.07
N GLY A 215 1.70 -19.18 16.03
CA GLY A 215 2.68 -18.81 17.06
C GLY A 215 3.84 -17.96 16.52
N CYS A 216 3.61 -16.67 16.30
CA CYS A 216 4.67 -15.73 15.91
C CYS A 216 4.98 -14.76 17.05
N GLN A 217 6.26 -14.64 17.41
CA GLN A 217 6.76 -13.71 18.41
C GLN A 217 7.75 -12.71 17.78
N ILE A 218 7.45 -11.42 17.89
CA ILE A 218 8.29 -10.32 17.42
C ILE A 218 8.66 -9.49 18.65
N LYS A 219 9.94 -9.42 18.97
CA LYS A 219 10.41 -8.80 20.22
C LYS A 219 11.67 -7.97 20.01
N ASP A 220 11.72 -6.79 20.64
CA ASP A 220 12.88 -5.89 20.62
C ASP A 220 13.34 -5.56 19.17
N CYS A 221 12.43 -5.55 18.19
CA CYS A 221 12.71 -5.32 16.78
C CYS A 221 12.52 -3.86 16.38
N THR A 222 13.07 -3.50 15.24
CA THR A 222 12.79 -2.23 14.54
C THR A 222 12.33 -2.53 13.13
N LEU A 223 11.17 -1.99 12.72
CA LEU A 223 10.68 -2.03 11.35
C LEU A 223 10.59 -0.59 10.83
N ARG A 224 11.45 -0.24 9.87
CA ARG A 224 11.60 1.15 9.45
C ARG A 224 11.83 1.33 7.95
N ASP A 225 11.50 2.51 7.45
CA ASP A 225 11.72 2.88 6.04
C ASP A 225 11.05 1.91 5.04
N ILE A 226 10.01 1.16 5.46
CA ILE A 226 9.26 0.24 4.61
C ILE A 226 8.37 1.05 3.65
N GLY A 227 8.33 0.65 2.38
CA GLY A 227 7.53 1.31 1.35
C GLY A 227 8.13 2.62 0.81
N LYS A 228 9.36 2.96 1.17
CA LYS A 228 10.00 4.25 0.84
C LYS A 228 10.15 4.49 -0.66
N ASP A 229 10.47 3.45 -1.43
CA ASP A 229 10.80 3.57 -2.85
C ASP A 229 9.59 3.42 -3.78
N ILE A 230 8.58 2.67 -3.37
CA ILE A 230 7.34 2.48 -4.16
C ILE A 230 6.26 3.49 -3.75
N GLY A 231 6.41 4.06 -2.54
CA GLY A 231 5.43 4.94 -1.94
C GLY A 231 4.21 4.21 -1.39
N PRO A 232 3.40 4.94 -0.63
CA PRO A 232 2.22 4.40 0.03
C PRO A 232 1.09 4.05 -0.96
N GLU A 233 1.23 4.39 -2.22
CA GLU A 233 0.24 4.15 -3.29
C GLU A 233 0.07 2.67 -3.65
N MET A 234 1.01 1.80 -3.23
CA MET A 234 0.85 0.36 -3.41
C MET A 234 -0.28 -0.14 -2.51
N MET A 235 -1.48 -0.21 -3.07
CA MET A 235 -2.65 -0.73 -2.36
C MET A 235 -2.36 -2.11 -1.78
N GLY A 236 -2.62 -2.25 -0.49
CA GLY A 236 -2.42 -3.49 0.25
C GLY A 236 -1.04 -3.64 0.90
N SER A 237 -0.07 -2.74 0.67
CA SER A 237 1.20 -2.78 1.41
C SER A 237 1.01 -2.51 2.90
N ALA A 238 1.80 -3.17 3.74
CA ALA A 238 1.76 -2.99 5.18
C ALA A 238 3.14 -3.21 5.82
N VAL A 239 3.40 -2.59 6.96
CA VAL A 239 4.64 -2.90 7.68
C VAL A 239 4.58 -4.30 8.25
N LEU A 240 3.42 -4.70 8.79
CA LEU A 240 3.14 -6.07 9.21
C LEU A 240 1.79 -6.53 8.65
N ASN A 241 1.83 -7.57 7.83
CA ASN A 241 0.67 -8.27 7.31
C ASN A 241 0.61 -9.67 7.94
N ALA A 242 -0.55 -10.07 8.49
CA ALA A 242 -0.74 -11.39 9.07
C ALA A 242 -2.12 -11.94 8.75
N TRP A 243 -2.14 -13.06 7.99
CA TRP A 243 -3.34 -13.70 7.46
C TRP A 243 -3.55 -15.09 8.01
N ASP A 244 -4.76 -15.37 8.49
CA ASP A 244 -5.26 -16.70 8.84
C ASP A 244 -4.33 -17.55 9.73
N GLY A 245 -3.51 -16.88 10.56
CA GLY A 245 -2.67 -17.50 11.56
C GLY A 245 -3.26 -17.44 12.97
N SER A 246 -2.42 -17.70 13.98
CA SER A 246 -2.77 -17.59 15.39
C SER A 246 -1.61 -17.11 16.26
N ASP A 247 -1.92 -16.67 17.47
CA ASP A 247 -0.96 -16.38 18.54
C ASP A 247 0.17 -15.43 18.13
N LEU A 248 -0.16 -14.34 17.41
CA LEU A 248 0.77 -13.28 17.09
C LEU A 248 1.03 -12.38 18.30
N THR A 249 2.28 -12.28 18.72
CA THR A 249 2.71 -11.34 19.77
C THR A 249 3.80 -10.40 19.27
N VAL A 250 3.62 -9.10 19.53
CA VAL A 250 4.60 -8.06 19.18
C VAL A 250 4.92 -7.28 20.45
N THR A 251 6.18 -7.28 20.87
CA THR A 251 6.57 -6.71 22.15
C THR A 251 7.83 -5.85 22.01
N ASP A 252 7.85 -4.69 22.69
CA ASP A 252 9.02 -3.79 22.75
C ASP A 252 9.59 -3.44 21.36
N THR A 253 8.73 -3.34 20.35
CA THR A 253 9.11 -3.18 18.94
C THR A 253 8.79 -1.77 18.45
N SER A 254 9.70 -1.20 17.65
CA SER A 254 9.58 0.12 17.05
C SER A 254 9.16 0.03 15.58
N PHE A 255 8.12 0.77 15.22
CA PHE A 255 7.65 0.99 13.86
C PHE A 255 7.84 2.46 13.51
N LYS A 256 8.79 2.78 12.63
CA LYS A 256 9.13 4.19 12.39
C LYS A 256 9.46 4.51 10.93
N ASP A 257 9.14 5.73 10.54
CA ASP A 257 9.51 6.30 9.23
C ASP A 257 9.02 5.46 8.02
N ASN A 258 7.96 4.65 8.22
CA ASN A 258 7.40 3.79 7.18
C ASN A 258 6.43 4.57 6.28
N LYS A 259 6.31 4.14 5.02
CA LYS A 259 5.42 4.72 4.02
C LYS A 259 4.65 3.60 3.32
N THR A 260 3.58 3.13 3.92
CA THR A 260 2.79 1.98 3.46
C THR A 260 1.31 2.32 3.37
N TYR A 261 0.53 1.47 2.72
CA TYR A 261 -0.92 1.62 2.69
C TYR A 261 -1.52 1.46 4.09
N ASN A 262 -1.15 0.40 4.81
CA ASN A 262 -1.48 0.19 6.22
C ASN A 262 -0.20 0.07 7.09
N LEU A 263 -0.31 0.29 8.39
CA LEU A 263 0.77 -0.09 9.32
C LEU A 263 0.66 -1.59 9.65
N PHE A 264 -0.55 -2.02 10.03
CA PHE A 264 -0.91 -3.42 10.27
C PHE A 264 -2.10 -3.81 9.41
N THR A 265 -2.03 -5.00 8.81
CA THR A 265 -3.17 -5.68 8.20
C THR A 265 -3.31 -7.04 8.84
N LEU A 266 -4.38 -7.27 9.60
CA LEU A 266 -4.52 -8.43 10.47
C LEU A 266 -5.86 -9.13 10.21
N SER A 267 -5.85 -10.40 9.81
CA SER A 267 -7.03 -11.26 9.82
C SER A 267 -6.97 -12.33 10.92
N GLN A 268 -6.22 -12.07 11.97
CA GLN A 268 -6.02 -12.95 13.11
C GLN A 268 -5.93 -12.16 14.42
N SER A 269 -6.01 -12.86 15.54
CA SER A 269 -5.79 -12.26 16.86
C SER A 269 -4.32 -11.92 17.09
N ALA A 270 -4.06 -10.79 17.77
CA ALA A 270 -2.72 -10.32 18.05
C ALA A 270 -2.65 -9.61 19.42
N THR A 271 -1.52 -9.74 20.10
CA THR A 271 -1.18 -8.95 21.29
C THR A 271 0.02 -8.07 21.00
N ILE A 272 -0.14 -6.74 21.14
CA ILE A 272 0.87 -5.75 20.82
C ILE A 272 1.19 -4.96 22.10
N THR A 273 2.37 -5.17 22.65
CA THR A 273 2.74 -4.67 23.98
C THR A 273 3.96 -3.76 23.93
N ARG A 274 3.87 -2.59 24.52
CA ARG A 274 4.95 -1.59 24.65
C ARG A 274 5.67 -1.25 23.35
N CYS A 275 4.92 -1.23 22.25
CA CYS A 275 5.42 -0.85 20.94
C CYS A 275 5.36 0.66 20.73
N SER A 276 6.25 1.20 19.91
CA SER A 276 6.24 2.60 19.49
C SER A 276 5.91 2.74 18.00
N PHE A 277 5.08 3.73 17.68
CA PHE A 277 4.68 4.10 16.33
C PHE A 277 5.11 5.54 16.05
N GLU A 278 6.18 5.74 15.27
CA GLU A 278 6.82 7.05 15.12
C GLU A 278 6.96 7.44 13.65
N ASN A 279 6.47 8.63 13.29
CA ASN A 279 6.63 9.24 11.96
C ASN A 279 6.18 8.34 10.79
N ASN A 280 5.26 7.40 11.02
CA ASN A 280 4.75 6.57 9.94
C ASN A 280 3.76 7.33 9.07
N HIS A 281 3.79 7.09 7.78
CA HIS A 281 2.84 7.63 6.81
C HIS A 281 2.04 6.49 6.19
N MET A 282 0.78 6.35 6.61
CA MET A 282 -0.15 5.37 6.08
C MET A 282 -1.13 6.04 5.12
N GLU A 283 -1.30 5.48 3.93
CA GLU A 283 -2.30 5.97 2.97
C GLU A 283 -3.73 5.64 3.38
N ASN A 284 -3.93 4.57 4.15
CA ASN A 284 -5.26 4.15 4.59
C ASN A 284 -5.36 4.18 6.11
N THR A 285 -4.84 3.18 6.82
CA THR A 285 -5.05 3.07 8.27
C THR A 285 -3.84 2.51 9.02
N ALA A 286 -3.75 2.81 10.32
CA ALA A 286 -2.74 2.15 11.14
C ALA A 286 -3.10 0.67 11.40
N PHE A 287 -4.35 0.39 11.76
CA PHE A 287 -4.82 -0.96 12.02
C PHE A 287 -6.00 -1.30 11.11
N ASP A 288 -5.78 -2.18 10.14
CA ASP A 288 -6.80 -2.80 9.31
C ASP A 288 -7.03 -4.23 9.81
N VAL A 289 -8.13 -4.42 10.55
CA VAL A 289 -8.43 -5.68 11.25
C VAL A 289 -9.74 -6.25 10.75
N TYR A 290 -9.72 -7.49 10.28
CA TYR A 290 -10.91 -8.15 9.79
C TYR A 290 -10.91 -9.65 10.14
N THR A 291 -12.09 -10.22 10.08
CA THR A 291 -12.32 -11.61 10.46
C THR A 291 -12.19 -12.51 9.24
N ALA A 292 -11.31 -13.51 9.32
CA ALA A 292 -11.23 -14.55 8.31
C ALA A 292 -12.20 -15.71 8.60
N ASN A 293 -12.13 -16.29 9.78
CA ASN A 293 -12.94 -17.47 10.14
C ASN A 293 -13.77 -17.29 11.43
N ASP A 294 -13.21 -16.56 12.40
CA ASP A 294 -13.83 -16.25 13.68
C ASP A 294 -13.61 -14.76 14.02
N CYS A 295 -13.86 -14.36 15.25
CA CYS A 295 -13.59 -12.98 15.68
C CYS A 295 -12.08 -12.73 15.83
N SER A 296 -11.52 -11.75 15.12
CA SER A 296 -10.16 -11.28 15.35
C SER A 296 -10.11 -10.36 16.56
N GLN A 297 -9.23 -10.66 17.51
CA GLN A 297 -9.04 -9.87 18.72
C GLN A 297 -7.63 -9.29 18.77
N VAL A 298 -7.52 -7.97 18.68
CA VAL A 298 -6.24 -7.28 18.84
C VAL A 298 -6.21 -6.58 20.20
N VAL A 299 -5.19 -6.87 20.99
CA VAL A 299 -5.02 -6.28 22.32
C VAL A 299 -3.79 -5.37 22.30
N LEU A 300 -3.99 -4.10 22.66
CA LEU A 300 -2.92 -3.11 22.79
C LEU A 300 -2.60 -2.89 24.28
N ASP A 301 -1.31 -2.93 24.65
CA ASP A 301 -0.85 -2.72 26.01
C ASP A 301 0.36 -1.78 26.07
N GLY A 302 0.23 -0.62 26.68
CA GLY A 302 1.32 0.31 26.91
C GLY A 302 2.03 0.83 25.65
N CYS A 303 1.35 0.78 24.49
CA CYS A 303 1.88 1.30 23.23
C CYS A 303 1.87 2.83 23.20
N THR A 304 2.75 3.43 22.39
CA THR A 304 2.88 4.89 22.22
C THR A 304 2.94 5.27 20.76
N GLY A 305 2.53 6.49 20.41
CA GLY A 305 2.61 6.99 19.04
C GLY A 305 2.86 8.49 18.97
N GLN A 306 3.65 8.91 17.97
CA GLN A 306 3.88 10.32 17.68
C GLN A 306 4.26 10.56 16.22
N GLY A 307 3.91 11.72 15.69
CA GLY A 307 4.34 12.17 14.36
C GLY A 307 3.79 11.33 13.20
N ASN A 308 2.86 10.41 13.48
CA ASN A 308 2.26 9.57 12.45
C ASN A 308 1.30 10.37 11.58
N ARG A 309 1.18 10.00 10.31
CA ARG A 309 0.28 10.59 9.33
C ARG A 309 -0.53 9.49 8.66
N GLY A 310 -1.77 9.78 8.33
CA GLY A 310 -2.68 8.83 7.70
C GLY A 310 -4.13 9.19 7.94
N TRP A 311 -5.06 8.37 7.44
CA TRP A 311 -6.47 8.70 7.53
C TRP A 311 -7.10 8.28 8.84
N ASN A 312 -6.91 7.01 9.22
CA ASN A 312 -7.54 6.42 10.39
C ASN A 312 -6.53 5.66 11.23
N TRP A 313 -6.73 5.61 12.53
CA TRP A 313 -6.03 4.65 13.37
C TRP A 313 -6.61 3.25 13.20
N LEU A 314 -7.92 3.15 12.95
CA LEU A 314 -8.65 1.91 13.00
C LEU A 314 -9.62 1.76 11.82
N GLN A 315 -9.47 0.67 11.09
CA GLN A 315 -10.48 0.11 10.21
C GLN A 315 -10.73 -1.33 10.64
N LYS A 316 -11.99 -1.72 10.85
CA LYS A 316 -12.33 -3.08 11.24
C LYS A 316 -13.70 -3.48 10.74
N ASP A 317 -13.95 -4.77 10.60
CA ASP A 317 -15.28 -5.29 10.37
C ASP A 317 -16.11 -5.37 11.68
N GLU A 318 -17.37 -5.75 11.57
CA GLU A 318 -18.29 -5.83 12.69
C GLU A 318 -18.00 -6.93 13.71
N PHE A 319 -17.15 -7.88 13.36
CA PHE A 319 -16.79 -9.04 14.18
C PHE A 319 -15.42 -8.90 14.85
N SER A 320 -14.60 -7.98 14.38
CA SER A 320 -13.25 -7.75 14.92
C SER A 320 -13.27 -6.77 16.09
N ILE A 321 -12.41 -7.01 17.07
CA ILE A 321 -12.31 -6.21 18.30
C ILE A 321 -10.86 -5.75 18.48
N ILE A 322 -10.66 -4.46 18.70
CA ILE A 322 -9.41 -3.91 19.23
C ILE A 322 -9.68 -3.43 20.65
N SER A 323 -8.87 -3.82 21.62
CA SER A 323 -9.06 -3.49 23.03
C SER A 323 -7.78 -3.04 23.73
N ASP A 324 -7.95 -2.24 24.78
CA ASP A 324 -6.88 -1.84 25.70
C ASP A 324 -6.73 -2.91 26.80
N ALA A 325 -5.51 -3.41 26.98
CA ALA A 325 -5.24 -4.48 27.94
C ALA A 325 -5.49 -4.07 29.40
N ALA A 326 -5.20 -2.82 29.77
CA ALA A 326 -5.30 -2.34 31.14
C ALA A 326 -6.76 -2.20 31.60
N THR A 327 -7.66 -1.85 30.70
CA THR A 327 -9.09 -1.61 30.99
C THR A 327 -10.01 -2.70 30.47
N GLY A 328 -9.56 -3.51 29.51
CA GLY A 328 -10.39 -4.46 28.78
C GLY A 328 -11.46 -3.80 27.89
N LYS A 329 -11.38 -2.48 27.69
CA LYS A 329 -12.35 -1.72 26.89
C LYS A 329 -12.01 -1.85 25.41
N GLU A 330 -13.03 -2.06 24.60
CA GLU A 330 -12.90 -1.92 23.15
C GLU A 330 -12.55 -0.46 22.80
N LEU A 331 -11.53 -0.31 21.95
CA LEU A 331 -11.02 0.98 21.50
C LEU A 331 -11.78 1.47 20.28
N THR A 332 -12.18 2.72 20.32
CA THR A 332 -12.73 3.47 19.19
C THR A 332 -11.64 4.27 18.50
N GLU A 333 -11.92 4.81 17.31
CA GLU A 333 -11.03 5.76 16.63
C GLU A 333 -10.68 6.95 17.55
N GLU A 334 -11.63 7.47 18.32
CA GLU A 334 -11.39 8.57 19.27
C GLU A 334 -10.44 8.16 20.40
N ASP A 335 -10.58 6.96 20.93
CA ASP A 335 -9.67 6.42 21.95
C ASP A 335 -8.25 6.27 21.39
N MET A 336 -8.11 5.82 20.14
CA MET A 336 -6.84 5.68 19.45
C MET A 336 -6.17 7.04 19.20
N VAL A 337 -6.94 8.03 18.73
CA VAL A 337 -6.45 9.41 18.57
C VAL A 337 -5.95 9.98 19.88
N LYS A 338 -6.67 9.74 20.98
CA LYS A 338 -6.28 10.21 22.31
C LYS A 338 -5.01 9.52 22.82
N ALA A 339 -4.85 8.23 22.55
CA ALA A 339 -3.71 7.44 23.02
C ALA A 339 -2.43 7.68 22.19
N PHE A 340 -2.56 7.79 20.88
CA PHE A 340 -1.44 7.79 19.93
C PHE A 340 -1.26 9.10 19.18
N GLY A 341 -2.18 10.06 19.35
CA GLY A 341 -2.18 11.33 18.65
C GLY A 341 -2.93 11.29 17.33
N GLN A 342 -3.13 12.46 16.76
CA GLN A 342 -3.91 12.62 15.54
C GLN A 342 -3.10 12.23 14.32
N LEU A 343 -3.62 11.31 13.48
CA LEU A 343 -2.98 10.93 12.22
C LEU A 343 -3.17 12.03 11.16
N ARG A 344 -4.37 12.61 11.13
CA ARG A 344 -4.71 13.66 10.18
C ARG A 344 -4.17 14.98 10.67
N GLN A 345 -3.43 15.68 9.83
CA GLN A 345 -3.17 17.09 10.07
C GLN A 345 -4.42 17.85 9.65
N GLU A 346 -5.12 18.51 10.60
CA GLU A 346 -5.99 19.63 10.23
C GLU A 346 -5.08 20.69 9.60
N THR A 347 -5.08 20.77 8.28
CA THR A 347 -4.41 21.87 7.60
C THR A 347 -5.19 23.13 7.91
N THR A 348 -4.52 24.10 8.49
CA THR A 348 -5.09 25.43 8.65
C THR A 348 -5.39 26.00 7.26
N VAL A 349 -6.53 26.66 7.13
CA VAL A 349 -6.83 27.40 5.89
C VAL A 349 -5.71 28.41 5.68
N SER A 350 -5.09 28.38 4.50
CA SER A 350 -4.01 29.32 4.17
C SER A 350 -4.53 30.76 4.18
N THR A 351 -3.79 31.64 4.81
CA THR A 351 -4.01 33.10 4.78
C THR A 351 -2.97 33.81 3.92
N ALA A 352 -2.15 33.05 3.20
CA ALA A 352 -1.16 33.62 2.30
C ALA A 352 -1.83 34.36 1.14
N GLU A 353 -1.26 35.50 0.73
CA GLU A 353 -1.72 36.24 -0.44
C GLU A 353 -1.44 35.43 -1.71
N GLN A 354 -2.44 35.34 -2.59
CA GLN A 354 -2.30 34.67 -3.88
C GLN A 354 -1.81 35.66 -4.95
N GLU A 355 -0.86 35.22 -5.75
CA GLU A 355 -0.50 35.90 -6.98
C GLU A 355 -1.55 35.62 -8.06
N THR A 356 -2.15 36.70 -8.61
CA THR A 356 -3.18 36.56 -9.65
C THR A 356 -2.56 36.51 -11.04
N VAL A 357 -2.88 35.47 -11.79
CA VAL A 357 -2.43 35.25 -13.17
C VAL A 357 -3.64 35.06 -14.07
N THR A 358 -3.74 35.85 -15.14
CA THR A 358 -4.79 35.69 -16.16
C THR A 358 -4.24 34.88 -17.34
N VAL A 359 -4.97 33.87 -17.79
CA VAL A 359 -4.56 32.94 -18.84
C VAL A 359 -5.60 32.87 -19.97
N THR A 360 -5.13 32.74 -21.19
CA THR A 360 -5.96 32.65 -22.40
C THR A 360 -5.70 31.39 -23.23
N THR A 361 -4.61 30.67 -22.90
CA THR A 361 -4.21 29.43 -23.57
C THR A 361 -3.93 28.32 -22.55
N VAL A 362 -3.94 27.09 -23.01
CA VAL A 362 -3.61 25.94 -22.14
C VAL A 362 -2.16 25.98 -21.66
N ASP A 363 -1.23 26.38 -22.51
CA ASP A 363 0.18 26.46 -22.12
C ASP A 363 0.40 27.53 -21.03
N GLU A 364 -0.31 28.68 -21.12
CA GLU A 364 -0.31 29.71 -20.05
C GLU A 364 -0.94 29.14 -18.76
N PHE A 365 -2.05 28.40 -18.87
CA PHE A 365 -2.69 27.76 -17.72
C PHE A 365 -1.73 26.78 -17.01
N LEU A 366 -1.09 25.90 -17.76
CA LEU A 366 -0.12 24.95 -17.22
C LEU A 366 1.09 25.63 -16.58
N ALA A 367 1.60 26.70 -17.20
CA ALA A 367 2.70 27.48 -16.65
C ALA A 367 2.32 28.27 -15.38
N ALA A 368 1.03 28.62 -15.22
CA ALA A 368 0.52 29.32 -14.06
C ALA A 368 0.27 28.41 -12.84
N LEU A 369 0.21 27.07 -13.02
CA LEU A 369 -0.01 26.14 -11.91
C LEU A 369 1.10 26.30 -10.86
N GLY A 370 0.72 26.52 -9.62
CA GLY A 370 1.65 26.71 -8.50
C GLY A 370 0.92 27.03 -7.19
N SER A 371 1.62 26.85 -6.07
CA SER A 371 1.10 27.23 -4.76
C SER A 371 0.98 28.77 -4.64
N ASN A 372 0.01 29.22 -3.82
CA ASN A 372 -0.32 30.65 -3.64
C ASN A 372 -0.67 31.38 -4.95
N ARG A 373 -1.50 30.75 -5.78
CA ARG A 373 -1.92 31.28 -7.08
C ARG A 373 -3.43 31.41 -7.22
N GLU A 374 -3.88 32.55 -7.78
CA GLU A 374 -5.22 32.67 -8.35
C GLU A 374 -5.09 32.72 -9.87
N ILE A 375 -5.58 31.67 -10.57
CA ILE A 375 -5.57 31.56 -12.02
C ILE A 375 -6.94 31.96 -12.55
N ILE A 376 -6.98 33.03 -13.35
CA ILE A 376 -8.19 33.53 -13.99
C ILE A 376 -8.21 33.10 -15.45
N ILE A 377 -9.19 32.30 -15.83
CA ILE A 377 -9.37 31.87 -17.22
C ILE A 377 -10.13 32.95 -17.98
N ASP A 378 -9.46 33.62 -18.92
CA ASP A 378 -10.00 34.66 -19.82
C ASP A 378 -10.06 34.10 -21.26
N ALA A 379 -10.63 32.92 -21.42
CA ALA A 379 -10.86 32.28 -22.70
C ALA A 379 -12.23 31.57 -22.68
N PRO A 380 -12.96 31.54 -23.78
CA PRO A 380 -14.21 30.80 -23.85
C PRO A 380 -14.01 29.30 -23.62
N MET A 381 -12.86 28.75 -24.07
CA MET A 381 -12.52 27.33 -23.90
C MET A 381 -11.01 27.15 -23.84
N LEU A 382 -10.57 26.36 -22.87
CA LEU A 382 -9.24 25.76 -22.79
C LEU A 382 -9.37 24.26 -23.08
N ASP A 383 -9.10 23.87 -24.31
CA ASP A 383 -9.03 22.45 -24.71
C ASP A 383 -7.65 21.91 -24.35
N LEU A 384 -7.56 21.03 -23.34
CA LEU A 384 -6.31 20.51 -22.82
C LEU A 384 -5.47 19.78 -23.89
N SER A 385 -6.11 19.26 -24.94
CA SER A 385 -5.41 18.60 -26.06
C SER A 385 -4.54 19.56 -26.90
N THR A 386 -4.72 20.87 -26.71
CA THR A 386 -3.95 21.90 -27.41
C THR A 386 -2.63 22.26 -26.72
N ALA A 387 -2.35 21.70 -25.53
CA ALA A 387 -1.08 21.91 -24.84
C ALA A 387 0.13 21.44 -25.68
N THR A 388 1.20 22.22 -25.68
CA THR A 388 2.42 21.89 -26.44
C THR A 388 3.01 20.53 -26.04
N GLY A 389 2.96 20.18 -24.75
CA GLY A 389 3.46 18.90 -24.19
C GLY A 389 2.49 17.72 -24.29
N TYR A 390 1.24 17.93 -24.72
CA TYR A 390 0.18 16.95 -24.63
C TYR A 390 0.51 15.60 -25.28
N LYS A 391 0.90 15.60 -26.55
CA LYS A 391 1.16 14.35 -27.30
C LYS A 391 2.32 13.51 -26.78
N ASN A 392 3.29 14.16 -26.14
CA ASN A 392 4.48 13.50 -25.62
C ASN A 392 4.40 13.31 -24.09
N MET A 393 3.26 13.66 -23.50
CA MET A 393 3.04 13.65 -22.05
C MET A 393 4.16 14.37 -21.27
N THR A 394 4.64 15.49 -21.82
CA THR A 394 5.68 16.29 -21.16
C THR A 394 5.08 17.07 -20.01
N GLY A 395 5.37 16.66 -18.78
CA GLY A 395 4.94 17.32 -17.55
C GLY A 395 5.73 18.60 -17.25
N GLY A 396 5.31 19.30 -16.20
CA GLY A 396 5.97 20.46 -15.61
C GLY A 396 6.34 20.20 -14.16
N GLU A 397 6.73 21.26 -13.46
CA GLU A 397 7.09 21.19 -12.03
C GLU A 397 5.90 20.80 -11.15
N ASN A 398 4.68 21.25 -11.48
CA ASN A 398 3.49 21.17 -10.64
C ASN A 398 2.38 20.29 -11.24
N TYR A 399 2.65 19.63 -12.34
CA TYR A 399 1.72 18.73 -13.01
C TYR A 399 2.44 17.67 -13.82
N ASP A 400 1.77 16.58 -14.08
CA ASP A 400 2.16 15.57 -15.05
C ASP A 400 0.99 15.11 -15.93
N TRP A 401 1.30 14.30 -16.91
CA TRP A 401 0.32 13.64 -17.76
C TRP A 401 0.42 12.13 -17.58
N SER A 402 -0.72 11.48 -17.37
CA SER A 402 -0.83 10.00 -17.45
C SER A 402 -1.74 9.60 -18.61
N ASP A 403 -1.60 8.38 -19.10
CA ASP A 403 -2.48 7.83 -20.14
C ASP A 403 -3.33 6.73 -19.53
N PRO A 404 -4.59 7.01 -19.12
CA PRO A 404 -5.46 5.98 -18.57
C PRO A 404 -5.93 4.95 -19.61
N PHE A 405 -5.88 5.24 -20.93
CA PHE A 405 -6.19 4.29 -22.00
C PHE A 405 -6.24 4.92 -23.42
N ASP A 406 -6.85 6.08 -23.58
CA ASP A 406 -7.16 6.66 -24.89
C ASP A 406 -6.58 8.07 -25.09
N GLY A 407 -5.67 8.48 -24.21
CA GLY A 407 -4.96 9.74 -24.30
C GLY A 407 -4.66 10.39 -22.96
N PRO A 408 -3.90 11.51 -22.99
CA PRO A 408 -3.37 12.14 -21.80
C PRO A 408 -4.42 12.71 -20.85
N GLN A 409 -4.26 12.45 -19.57
CA GLN A 409 -4.97 13.03 -18.42
C GLN A 409 -4.04 14.00 -17.68
N LEU A 410 -4.53 15.17 -17.33
CA LEU A 410 -3.79 16.16 -16.54
C LEU A 410 -3.92 15.87 -15.05
N ASN A 411 -2.79 15.64 -14.37
CA ASN A 411 -2.72 15.46 -12.92
C ASN A 411 -1.96 16.65 -12.31
N ILE A 412 -2.58 17.31 -11.33
CA ILE A 412 -2.04 18.47 -10.60
C ILE A 412 -1.80 18.03 -9.16
N ARG A 413 -0.55 18.14 -8.69
CA ARG A 413 -0.16 17.50 -7.42
C ARG A 413 0.49 18.44 -6.42
N ASN A 414 0.16 18.22 -5.13
CA ASN A 414 0.85 18.77 -3.97
C ASN A 414 0.93 20.31 -3.94
N LEU A 415 -0.09 21.00 -4.47
CA LEU A 415 -0.18 22.46 -4.43
C LEU A 415 -0.97 22.94 -3.21
N ASP A 416 -0.49 24.03 -2.62
CA ASP A 416 -1.19 24.71 -1.53
C ASP A 416 -1.70 26.08 -1.97
N ASN A 417 -2.91 26.44 -1.54
CA ASN A 417 -3.52 27.74 -1.76
C ASN A 417 -3.63 28.09 -3.26
N LEU A 418 -4.30 27.20 -4.01
CA LEU A 418 -4.55 27.38 -5.44
C LEU A 418 -6.03 27.69 -5.69
N THR A 419 -6.30 28.77 -6.40
CA THR A 419 -7.63 29.09 -6.94
C THR A 419 -7.62 29.03 -8.45
N ILE A 420 -8.55 28.30 -9.06
CA ILE A 420 -8.80 28.31 -10.51
C ILE A 420 -10.24 28.80 -10.71
N ARG A 421 -10.38 29.88 -11.45
CA ARG A 421 -11.72 30.42 -11.73
C ARG A 421 -11.89 30.96 -13.14
N GLY A 422 -13.12 30.94 -13.62
CA GLY A 422 -13.50 31.66 -14.82
C GLY A 422 -13.58 33.17 -14.59
N LYS A 423 -13.27 33.98 -15.60
CA LYS A 423 -13.42 35.42 -15.57
C LYS A 423 -14.88 35.85 -15.69
N ASP A 424 -15.59 35.21 -16.62
CA ASP A 424 -16.96 35.57 -16.99
C ASP A 424 -18.02 34.64 -16.40
N GLY A 425 -17.58 33.61 -15.66
CA GLY A 425 -18.43 32.69 -14.90
C GLY A 425 -18.78 31.38 -15.60
N LYS A 426 -19.58 30.58 -14.89
CA LYS A 426 -20.07 29.28 -15.34
C LYS A 426 -20.76 29.37 -16.71
N GLY A 427 -20.37 28.51 -17.64
CA GLY A 427 -20.87 28.49 -19.02
C GLY A 427 -20.15 29.41 -20.00
N ALA A 428 -19.45 30.43 -19.51
CA ALA A 428 -18.68 31.36 -20.35
C ALA A 428 -17.19 30.95 -20.50
N ASN A 429 -16.63 30.34 -19.47
CA ASN A 429 -15.26 29.83 -19.45
C ASN A 429 -15.28 28.33 -19.23
N VAL A 430 -14.71 27.56 -20.15
CA VAL A 430 -14.73 26.09 -20.15
C VAL A 430 -13.31 25.52 -20.15
N ILE A 431 -13.01 24.53 -19.31
CA ILE A 431 -11.85 23.65 -19.47
C ILE A 431 -12.37 22.30 -19.96
N SER A 432 -11.80 21.79 -21.05
CA SER A 432 -12.27 20.54 -21.66
C SER A 432 -11.13 19.55 -21.91
N ALA A 433 -11.47 18.25 -21.82
CA ALA A 433 -10.61 17.14 -22.19
C ALA A 433 -11.24 16.32 -23.34
N VAL A 434 -10.38 15.75 -24.18
CA VAL A 434 -10.80 14.92 -25.34
C VAL A 434 -10.85 13.43 -24.98
N PRO A 435 -9.88 12.83 -24.24
CA PRO A 435 -9.90 11.41 -23.96
C PRO A 435 -11.08 11.03 -23.08
N ARG A 436 -11.74 9.90 -23.39
CA ARG A 436 -12.96 9.46 -22.70
C ARG A 436 -12.70 8.70 -21.41
N TYR A 437 -11.48 8.17 -21.25
CA TYR A 437 -11.05 7.47 -20.03
C TYR A 437 -10.36 8.42 -19.05
N ALA A 438 -9.97 9.61 -19.49
CA ALA A 438 -9.34 10.62 -18.64
C ALA A 438 -10.37 11.40 -17.80
N GLN A 439 -9.97 11.83 -16.62
CA GLN A 439 -10.62 12.91 -15.89
C GLN A 439 -10.36 14.24 -16.61
N VAL A 440 -11.27 15.20 -16.52
CA VAL A 440 -10.99 16.54 -17.08
C VAL A 440 -9.91 17.24 -16.26
N LEU A 441 -10.06 17.26 -14.94
CA LEU A 441 -9.03 17.70 -14.01
C LEU A 441 -8.90 16.70 -12.87
N CYS A 442 -7.66 16.32 -12.55
CA CYS A 442 -7.32 15.50 -11.40
C CYS A 442 -6.40 16.30 -10.46
N PHE A 443 -6.78 16.41 -9.19
CA PHE A 443 -5.98 17.01 -8.13
C PHE A 443 -5.62 15.96 -7.09
N GLU A 444 -4.34 15.89 -6.75
CA GLU A 444 -3.84 14.94 -5.79
C GLU A 444 -2.98 15.61 -4.70
N GLY A 445 -3.30 15.36 -3.43
CA GLY A 445 -2.55 15.89 -2.30
C GLY A 445 -2.57 17.43 -2.19
N CYS A 446 -3.51 18.10 -2.85
CA CYS A 446 -3.61 19.56 -2.82
C CYS A 446 -4.30 20.05 -1.54
N THR A 447 -3.88 21.21 -1.04
CA THR A 447 -4.46 21.83 0.15
C THR A 447 -4.96 23.23 -0.18
N ASN A 448 -6.04 23.69 0.47
CA ASN A 448 -6.62 25.03 0.24
C ASN A 448 -6.92 25.27 -1.25
N LEU A 449 -7.56 24.29 -1.89
CA LEU A 449 -7.89 24.31 -3.32
C LEU A 449 -9.28 24.93 -3.53
N THR A 450 -9.38 25.89 -4.45
CA THR A 450 -10.67 26.44 -4.88
C THR A 450 -10.82 26.32 -6.40
N VAL A 451 -11.94 25.72 -6.84
CA VAL A 451 -12.36 25.67 -8.25
C VAL A 451 -13.73 26.31 -8.35
N LYS A 452 -13.85 27.43 -9.08
CA LYS A 452 -15.11 28.16 -9.10
C LYS A 452 -15.39 28.94 -10.38
N ASP A 453 -16.66 29.32 -10.56
CA ASP A 453 -17.11 30.21 -11.60
C ASP A 453 -16.69 29.82 -13.03
N LEU A 454 -16.63 28.53 -13.33
CA LEU A 454 -16.24 27.98 -14.63
C LEU A 454 -17.02 26.72 -14.97
N THR A 455 -16.75 26.13 -16.12
CA THR A 455 -17.31 24.84 -16.52
C THR A 455 -16.19 23.86 -16.85
N LEU A 456 -16.32 22.63 -16.37
CA LEU A 456 -15.46 21.50 -16.69
C LEU A 456 -16.25 20.45 -17.47
N GLY A 457 -15.67 19.87 -18.51
CA GLY A 457 -16.36 18.81 -19.23
C GLY A 457 -15.55 18.17 -20.34
N HIS A 458 -16.03 17.06 -20.83
CA HIS A 458 -15.45 16.43 -22.01
C HIS A 458 -15.98 17.09 -23.29
N THR A 459 -15.21 17.01 -24.37
CA THR A 459 -15.69 17.38 -25.68
C THR A 459 -16.84 16.48 -26.10
N LYS A 460 -17.89 17.05 -26.72
CA LYS A 460 -19.08 16.30 -27.16
C LYS A 460 -18.75 15.43 -28.38
N GLU A 461 -18.17 14.26 -28.13
CA GLU A 461 -18.06 13.21 -29.11
C GLU A 461 -19.12 12.11 -28.86
N PRO A 462 -19.62 11.40 -29.89
CA PRO A 462 -20.56 10.32 -29.70
C PRO A 462 -19.96 9.17 -28.89
N GLY A 463 -20.64 8.72 -27.85
CA GLY A 463 -20.30 7.54 -27.04
C GLY A 463 -20.06 7.87 -25.56
N SER A 464 -20.12 6.85 -24.70
CA SER A 464 -19.96 6.96 -23.27
C SER A 464 -18.51 7.21 -22.88
N CYS A 465 -18.28 8.07 -21.89
CA CYS A 465 -16.97 8.26 -21.27
C CYS A 465 -16.83 7.35 -20.04
N ALA A 466 -15.62 6.83 -19.82
CA ALA A 466 -15.28 6.05 -18.63
C ALA A 466 -14.58 6.92 -17.55
N GLY A 467 -13.94 8.02 -17.94
CA GLY A 467 -13.39 9.02 -17.02
C GLY A 467 -14.48 9.94 -16.45
N GLY A 468 -14.23 10.49 -15.26
CA GLY A 468 -15.10 11.49 -14.65
C GLY A 468 -14.73 12.93 -15.07
N VAL A 469 -15.33 13.91 -14.42
CA VAL A 469 -15.06 15.33 -14.73
C VAL A 469 -14.01 15.92 -13.79
N LEU A 470 -14.29 15.96 -12.48
CA LEU A 470 -13.37 16.46 -11.47
C LEU A 470 -13.03 15.35 -10.49
N ASP A 471 -11.76 15.04 -10.38
CA ASP A 471 -11.24 14.04 -9.45
C ASP A 471 -10.36 14.71 -8.38
N LEU A 472 -10.67 14.43 -7.13
CA LEU A 472 -10.02 14.98 -5.95
C LEU A 472 -9.51 13.82 -5.10
N GLN A 473 -8.20 13.67 -5.04
CA GLN A 473 -7.56 12.59 -4.30
C GLN A 473 -6.71 13.16 -3.17
N ARG A 474 -7.00 12.75 -1.93
CA ARG A 474 -6.22 13.15 -0.76
C ARG A 474 -6.05 14.66 -0.59
N CYS A 475 -7.07 15.42 -1.02
CA CYS A 475 -7.07 16.87 -0.92
C CYS A 475 -7.70 17.35 0.39
N THR A 476 -7.26 18.51 0.89
CA THR A 476 -7.77 19.09 2.15
C THR A 476 -8.15 20.55 1.96
N ASN A 477 -9.23 21.00 2.62
CA ASN A 477 -9.80 22.35 2.46
C ASN A 477 -10.12 22.66 0.99
N VAL A 478 -11.02 21.88 0.41
CA VAL A 478 -11.42 22.02 -1.00
C VAL A 478 -12.72 22.77 -1.10
N THR A 479 -12.77 23.77 -1.97
CA THR A 479 -14.00 24.46 -2.35
C THR A 479 -14.25 24.28 -3.84
N VAL A 480 -15.41 23.70 -4.19
CA VAL A 480 -15.93 23.72 -5.56
C VAL A 480 -17.24 24.49 -5.56
N GLU A 481 -17.23 25.67 -6.16
CA GLU A 481 -18.33 26.63 -6.06
C GLU A 481 -18.77 27.13 -7.43
N ASN A 482 -20.09 27.21 -7.64
CA ASN A 482 -20.69 27.77 -8.86
C ASN A 482 -20.05 27.24 -10.16
N THR A 483 -19.75 25.94 -10.20
CA THR A 483 -19.06 25.27 -11.31
C THR A 483 -20.04 24.37 -12.07
N GLY A 484 -19.99 24.39 -13.39
CA GLY A 484 -20.65 23.43 -14.25
C GLY A 484 -19.75 22.21 -14.46
N LEU A 485 -20.29 21.01 -14.28
CA LEU A 485 -19.56 19.75 -14.51
C LEU A 485 -20.41 18.89 -15.45
N PHE A 486 -19.92 18.65 -16.65
CA PHE A 486 -20.78 18.06 -17.68
C PHE A 486 -20.10 17.06 -18.61
N GLY A 487 -20.96 16.34 -19.27
CA GLY A 487 -20.80 15.73 -20.59
C GLY A 487 -19.92 14.51 -20.66
N CYS A 488 -20.56 13.44 -21.04
CA CYS A 488 -20.08 12.06 -21.17
C CYS A 488 -19.06 11.55 -20.13
N GLY A 489 -18.66 12.35 -19.14
CA GLY A 489 -17.93 11.86 -17.97
C GLY A 489 -18.79 10.91 -17.14
N THR A 490 -18.18 9.87 -16.57
CA THR A 490 -18.93 8.92 -15.74
C THR A 490 -19.54 9.59 -14.53
N ILE A 491 -18.79 10.44 -13.86
CA ILE A 491 -19.13 11.05 -12.57
C ILE A 491 -18.70 12.52 -12.59
N GLY A 492 -19.57 13.39 -12.11
CA GLY A 492 -19.28 14.84 -12.07
C GLY A 492 -18.14 15.18 -11.11
N ILE A 493 -18.25 14.77 -9.85
CA ILE A 493 -17.19 14.97 -8.84
C ILE A 493 -16.87 13.63 -8.18
N GLN A 494 -15.60 13.27 -8.17
CA GLN A 494 -15.06 12.15 -7.41
C GLN A 494 -14.20 12.69 -6.27
N GLY A 495 -14.37 12.17 -5.06
CA GLY A 495 -13.55 12.44 -3.91
C GLY A 495 -13.05 11.16 -3.28
N TYR A 496 -11.74 11.02 -3.13
CA TYR A 496 -11.12 9.92 -2.43
C TYR A 496 -10.23 10.45 -1.31
N GLN A 497 -10.53 10.05 -0.07
CA GLN A 497 -9.76 10.45 1.11
C GLN A 497 -9.58 11.98 1.25
N CYS A 498 -10.59 12.76 0.93
CA CYS A 498 -10.55 14.22 1.08
C CYS A 498 -11.11 14.66 2.42
N VAL A 499 -10.62 15.80 2.95
CA VAL A 499 -11.05 16.37 4.22
C VAL A 499 -11.46 17.82 4.05
N ASN A 500 -12.58 18.20 4.68
CA ASN A 500 -13.09 19.56 4.69
C ASN A 500 -13.36 20.09 3.27
N MET A 501 -14.39 19.53 2.64
CA MET A 501 -14.83 19.92 1.29
C MET A 501 -16.12 20.72 1.35
N ALA A 502 -16.18 21.82 0.62
CA ALA A 502 -17.39 22.58 0.36
C ALA A 502 -17.75 22.48 -1.13
N LEU A 503 -18.82 21.76 -1.46
CA LEU A 503 -19.35 21.61 -2.82
C LEU A 503 -20.66 22.38 -2.91
N THR A 504 -20.62 23.63 -3.38
CA THR A 504 -21.72 24.57 -3.23
C THR A 504 -22.16 25.21 -4.56
N GLY A 505 -23.45 25.16 -4.87
CA GLY A 505 -24.05 25.86 -6.01
C GLY A 505 -23.59 25.33 -7.37
N ASN A 506 -23.06 24.11 -7.42
CA ASN A 506 -22.59 23.50 -8.66
C ASN A 506 -23.75 22.94 -9.49
N GLU A 507 -23.55 22.87 -10.78
CA GLU A 507 -24.48 22.23 -11.71
C GLU A 507 -23.80 21.00 -12.34
N ILE A 508 -24.29 19.80 -12.00
CA ILE A 508 -23.73 18.53 -12.45
C ILE A 508 -24.74 17.91 -13.41
N TYR A 509 -24.34 17.70 -14.67
CA TYR A 509 -25.27 17.30 -15.70
C TYR A 509 -24.66 16.49 -16.84
N GLU A 510 -25.50 15.72 -17.52
CA GLU A 510 -25.10 14.86 -18.63
C GLU A 510 -23.95 13.89 -18.27
N CYS A 511 -23.79 13.53 -16.98
CA CYS A 511 -22.83 12.51 -16.57
C CYS A 511 -23.46 11.11 -16.72
N SER A 512 -22.74 10.20 -17.39
CA SER A 512 -23.28 8.92 -17.84
C SER A 512 -23.61 7.94 -16.72
N TYR A 513 -23.06 8.13 -15.52
CA TYR A 513 -23.23 7.21 -14.39
C TYR A 513 -23.68 7.88 -13.09
N GLY A 514 -23.14 9.04 -12.72
CA GLY A 514 -23.52 9.66 -11.45
C GLY A 514 -23.09 11.11 -11.25
N GLY A 515 -23.64 11.71 -10.21
CA GLY A 515 -23.35 13.11 -9.83
C GLY A 515 -22.07 13.23 -9.02
N ILE A 516 -22.09 12.75 -7.77
CA ILE A 516 -20.97 12.83 -6.83
C ILE A 516 -20.67 11.44 -6.27
N SER A 517 -19.40 11.05 -6.27
CA SER A 517 -18.89 9.83 -5.65
C SER A 517 -17.84 10.18 -4.61
N LEU A 518 -18.08 9.83 -3.36
CA LEU A 518 -17.16 10.08 -2.24
C LEU A 518 -16.78 8.77 -1.58
N ASN A 519 -15.48 8.55 -1.42
CA ASN A 519 -14.97 7.38 -0.73
C ASN A 519 -13.98 7.82 0.35
N GLN A 520 -14.21 7.39 1.59
CA GLN A 520 -13.37 7.71 2.75
C GLN A 520 -13.13 9.22 2.96
N CYS A 521 -14.08 10.07 2.55
CA CYS A 521 -14.00 11.51 2.77
C CYS A 521 -14.58 11.91 4.13
N GLN A 522 -14.12 13.05 4.66
CA GLN A 522 -14.58 13.54 5.94
C GLN A 522 -14.91 15.02 5.88
N LYS A 523 -15.98 15.41 6.58
CA LYS A 523 -16.45 16.79 6.71
C LYS A 523 -16.70 17.38 5.32
N VAL A 524 -17.76 16.93 4.67
CA VAL A 524 -18.14 17.37 3.33
C VAL A 524 -19.51 18.02 3.36
N ASP A 525 -19.55 19.30 2.98
CA ASP A 525 -20.77 20.07 2.83
C ASP A 525 -21.18 20.10 1.34
N MET A 526 -22.29 19.45 1.00
CA MET A 526 -22.88 19.43 -0.34
C MET A 526 -24.18 20.25 -0.32
N THR A 527 -24.08 21.53 -0.71
CA THR A 527 -25.18 22.46 -0.53
C THR A 527 -25.56 23.20 -1.81
N SER A 528 -26.88 23.32 -2.03
CA SER A 528 -27.42 24.12 -3.16
C SER A 528 -26.94 23.68 -4.54
N ASN A 529 -26.54 22.42 -4.73
CA ASN A 529 -26.15 21.88 -6.03
C ASN A 529 -27.37 21.50 -6.86
N THR A 530 -27.24 21.56 -8.17
CA THR A 530 -28.28 21.13 -9.13
C THR A 530 -27.79 19.91 -9.89
N PHE A 531 -28.61 18.86 -9.92
CA PHE A 531 -28.35 17.62 -10.65
C PHE A 531 -29.41 17.43 -11.71
N ARG A 532 -28.99 17.17 -12.95
CA ARG A 532 -29.91 16.91 -14.06
C ARG A 532 -29.28 16.01 -15.13
N ASP A 533 -30.11 15.25 -15.80
CA ASP A 533 -29.74 14.43 -16.96
C ASP A 533 -28.57 13.46 -16.64
N LEU A 534 -28.64 12.80 -15.46
CA LEU A 534 -27.63 11.85 -15.01
C LEU A 534 -28.03 10.42 -15.35
N GLY A 535 -27.06 9.58 -15.74
CA GLY A 535 -27.21 8.13 -15.83
C GLY A 535 -28.14 7.63 -16.93
N GLU A 536 -28.32 8.35 -18.01
CA GLU A 536 -29.19 7.96 -19.12
C GLU A 536 -28.88 6.56 -19.68
N GLU A 537 -27.63 6.10 -19.59
CA GLU A 537 -27.23 4.79 -20.12
C GLU A 537 -27.20 3.66 -19.09
N TYR A 538 -26.97 3.95 -17.79
CA TYR A 538 -26.65 2.90 -16.79
C TYR A 538 -27.50 2.96 -15.51
N GLY A 539 -28.50 3.82 -15.43
CA GLY A 539 -29.28 4.03 -14.21
C GLY A 539 -28.50 4.87 -13.18
N GLY A 540 -28.65 6.18 -13.24
CA GLY A 540 -27.82 7.12 -12.49
C GLY A 540 -28.07 7.19 -11.00
N TYR A 541 -27.06 7.60 -10.27
CA TYR A 541 -27.17 8.02 -8.87
C TYR A 541 -26.78 9.50 -8.73
N ILE A 542 -27.34 10.13 -7.69
CA ILE A 542 -26.97 11.50 -7.37
C ILE A 542 -25.72 11.49 -6.49
N TYR A 543 -25.75 10.68 -5.44
CA TYR A 543 -24.66 10.50 -4.51
C TYR A 543 -24.32 9.02 -4.34
N TYR A 544 -23.06 8.70 -4.42
CA TYR A 544 -22.48 7.45 -3.94
C TYR A 544 -21.48 7.77 -2.84
N VAL A 545 -21.72 7.30 -1.61
CA VAL A 545 -20.88 7.62 -0.45
C VAL A 545 -20.49 6.32 0.25
N SER A 546 -19.20 6.11 0.48
CA SER A 546 -18.66 4.93 1.14
C SER A 546 -17.56 5.32 2.14
N GLY A 547 -17.68 4.87 3.39
CA GLY A 547 -16.67 5.11 4.43
C GLY A 547 -16.45 6.59 4.78
N CYS A 548 -17.42 7.46 4.51
CA CYS A 548 -17.32 8.89 4.79
C CYS A 548 -17.96 9.26 6.13
N THR A 549 -17.51 10.37 6.73
CA THR A 549 -18.04 10.92 7.99
C THR A 549 -18.33 12.42 7.88
N ASP A 550 -19.21 12.93 8.73
CA ASP A 550 -19.54 14.37 8.83
C ASP A 550 -20.01 14.96 7.49
N LEU A 551 -21.04 14.37 6.90
CA LEU A 551 -21.61 14.81 5.63
C LEU A 551 -22.86 15.66 5.85
N THR A 552 -22.93 16.79 5.12
CA THR A 552 -24.11 17.63 5.05
C THR A 552 -24.70 17.65 3.64
N PHE A 553 -26.01 17.45 3.54
CA PHE A 553 -26.76 17.55 2.28
C PHE A 553 -27.91 18.55 2.51
N ASP A 554 -27.83 19.76 1.96
CA ASP A 554 -28.87 20.76 2.16
C ASP A 554 -29.14 21.58 0.89
N GLY A 555 -30.42 21.81 0.62
CA GLY A 555 -30.85 22.68 -0.47
C GLY A 555 -30.47 22.24 -1.87
N ASN A 556 -30.09 20.97 -2.07
CA ASN A 556 -29.74 20.44 -3.38
C ASN A 556 -31.02 20.25 -4.21
N HIS A 557 -30.96 20.57 -5.50
CA HIS A 557 -32.06 20.47 -6.43
C HIS A 557 -31.82 19.37 -7.48
N ILE A 558 -32.78 18.47 -7.60
CA ILE A 558 -32.75 17.37 -8.53
C ILE A 558 -33.84 17.58 -9.58
N SER A 559 -33.47 17.63 -10.85
CA SER A 559 -34.41 17.70 -11.96
C SER A 559 -34.26 16.47 -12.86
N GLY A 560 -35.35 15.72 -13.02
CA GLY A 560 -35.39 14.47 -13.81
C GLY A 560 -36.11 13.33 -13.09
N GLU A 561 -36.11 12.14 -13.69
CA GLU A 561 -36.76 10.95 -13.15
C GLU A 561 -35.97 10.34 -11.98
N ASP A 562 -36.60 9.44 -11.21
CA ASP A 562 -36.12 8.84 -9.94
C ASP A 562 -34.65 8.38 -9.95
N TYR A 563 -33.77 9.19 -9.41
CA TYR A 563 -32.38 8.83 -9.17
C TYR A 563 -32.20 8.12 -7.82
N LEU A 564 -31.26 7.19 -7.77
CA LEU A 564 -30.95 6.47 -6.56
C LEU A 564 -29.97 7.28 -5.68
N GLU A 565 -30.30 7.45 -4.40
CA GLU A 565 -29.35 7.91 -3.38
C GLU A 565 -28.73 6.68 -2.71
N TYR A 566 -27.42 6.51 -2.83
CA TYR A 566 -26.69 5.47 -2.12
C TYR A 566 -25.83 6.09 -1.02
N THR A 567 -26.23 5.88 0.23
CA THR A 567 -25.38 6.11 1.40
C THR A 567 -25.08 4.75 2.04
N LYS A 568 -23.82 4.40 2.21
CA LYS A 568 -23.37 3.25 3.00
C LYS A 568 -22.46 3.69 4.11
#